data_a63ad1c01d68b9b5a870c855878722f3
#
_entry.id   a63ad1c01d68b9b5a870c855878722f3
#
_cell.length_a   1.000
_cell.length_b   1.000
_cell.length_c   1.000
_cell.angle_alpha   90.00
_cell.angle_beta   90.00
_cell.angle_gamma   90.00
#
_symmetry.space_group_name_H-M   'P 1'
#
loop_
_entity.id
_entity.type
_entity.pdbx_description
1 polymer ?
#
loop_
_entity_poly.entity_id
_entity_poly.type
_entity_poly.pdbx_seq_one_letter_code
_entity_poly.pdbx_strand_id
1 'polypeptide(L)'
;MNNSSISSLKKGLLTLVSLAVFSGNCFADRIKDFADIAGQRSNQLVGYGLVVGLDGTGDQTTQTPFTLQSVLQMIGVLGVTIPQGGGQTQLRNTAAVMVTAEFPALARPGQQIDITVSSLGNATSLKGGTLVMTPLKAADGQVYAQGQGNLVIGGARAATGGAATSVNHLNAGRIPGGGLIERAVPSLLADEFVQLDLHRADFALMQQTAEAIGRRFGLGTALPVDARTLNVRVPVEPLRRTAFMAALQDLDVQMV
;
A
#
# COMPACT_ATOMS: atom_id res chain seq x y z
N MET A 1 56.07 -48.88 -21.68
CA MET A 1 55.49 -47.52 -21.54
C MET A 1 54.70 -47.48 -20.24
N ASN A 2 55.15 -46.56 -19.34
CA ASN A 2 54.93 -46.64 -17.88
C ASN A 2 53.49 -46.34 -17.42
N ASN A 3 52.86 -47.29 -16.74
CA ASN A 3 51.56 -47.12 -16.03
C ASN A 3 51.61 -46.11 -14.86
N SER A 4 52.80 -45.73 -14.40
CA SER A 4 52.99 -44.76 -13.32
C SER A 4 52.70 -43.31 -13.72
N SER A 5 52.93 -42.97 -15.00
CA SER A 5 52.70 -41.60 -15.52
C SER A 5 51.23 -41.28 -15.70
N ILE A 6 50.37 -42.27 -15.99
CA ILE A 6 48.93 -42.07 -16.18
C ILE A 6 48.21 -41.93 -14.82
N SER A 7 48.74 -42.56 -13.76
CA SER A 7 48.15 -42.45 -12.42
C SER A 7 48.40 -41.10 -11.77
N SER A 8 49.57 -40.47 -12.01
CA SER A 8 49.88 -39.13 -11.52
C SER A 8 49.09 -38.04 -12.25
N LEU A 9 48.84 -38.22 -13.57
CA LEU A 9 48.02 -37.28 -14.35
C LEU A 9 46.53 -37.31 -13.90
N LYS A 10 46.02 -38.52 -13.60
CA LYS A 10 44.62 -38.68 -13.07
C LYS A 10 44.48 -38.08 -11.66
N LYS A 11 45.49 -38.21 -10.78
CA LYS A 11 45.48 -37.59 -9.45
C LYS A 11 45.57 -36.07 -9.52
N GLY A 12 46.36 -35.51 -10.42
CA GLY A 12 46.44 -34.09 -10.67
C GLY A 12 45.15 -33.49 -11.23
N LEU A 13 44.47 -34.20 -12.13
CA LEU A 13 43.21 -33.78 -12.69
C LEU A 13 42.06 -33.83 -11.65
N LEU A 14 42.07 -34.85 -10.76
CA LEU A 14 41.09 -34.98 -9.70
C LEU A 14 41.22 -33.88 -8.63
N THR A 15 42.44 -33.47 -8.29
CA THR A 15 42.70 -32.36 -7.37
C THR A 15 42.36 -31.01 -7.97
N LEU A 16 42.53 -30.82 -9.28
CA LEU A 16 42.12 -29.58 -9.96
C LEU A 16 40.62 -29.43 -10.05
N VAL A 17 39.90 -30.52 -10.30
CA VAL A 17 38.42 -30.55 -10.32
C VAL A 17 37.83 -30.34 -8.91
N SER A 18 38.49 -30.89 -7.87
CA SER A 18 38.06 -30.68 -6.48
C SER A 18 38.21 -29.22 -6.02
N LEU A 19 39.21 -28.50 -6.54
CA LEU A 19 39.45 -27.09 -6.20
C LEU A 19 38.44 -26.15 -6.92
N ALA A 20 37.94 -26.54 -8.08
CA ALA A 20 36.92 -25.77 -8.84
C ALA A 20 35.50 -25.86 -8.28
N VAL A 21 35.20 -26.86 -7.45
CA VAL A 21 33.85 -27.06 -6.86
C VAL A 21 33.68 -26.23 -5.56
N PHE A 22 34.73 -25.67 -4.99
CA PHE A 22 34.70 -24.79 -3.81
C PHE A 22 34.60 -23.30 -4.17
N SER A 23 34.15 -22.95 -5.37
CA SER A 23 33.67 -21.59 -5.64
C SER A 23 32.40 -21.41 -4.84
N GLY A 24 32.53 -21.05 -3.57
CA GLY A 24 31.38 -20.74 -2.69
C GLY A 24 30.52 -19.69 -3.41
N ASN A 25 29.27 -20.03 -3.63
CA ASN A 25 28.27 -19.06 -4.08
C ASN A 25 28.19 -17.97 -3.02
N CYS A 26 28.96 -16.91 -3.21
CA CYS A 26 28.80 -15.68 -2.45
C CYS A 26 27.49 -15.08 -2.94
N PHE A 27 26.39 -15.34 -2.25
CA PHE A 27 25.12 -14.66 -2.51
C PHE A 27 25.31 -13.21 -2.07
N ALA A 28 25.40 -12.32 -3.03
CA ALA A 28 25.32 -10.90 -2.79
C ALA A 28 23.85 -10.50 -3.00
N ASP A 29 23.19 -10.06 -1.93
CA ASP A 29 21.84 -9.52 -2.02
C ASP A 29 21.92 -7.99 -2.12
N ARG A 30 20.99 -7.41 -2.89
CA ARG A 30 20.93 -5.96 -3.03
C ARG A 30 20.23 -5.35 -1.82
N ILE A 31 20.61 -4.14 -1.46
CA ILE A 31 20.01 -3.44 -0.31
C ILE A 31 18.48 -3.45 -0.38
N LYS A 32 17.88 -3.25 -1.54
CA LYS A 32 16.44 -3.28 -1.74
C LYS A 32 15.76 -4.62 -1.44
N ASP A 33 16.53 -5.72 -1.38
CA ASP A 33 15.97 -7.06 -1.16
C ASP A 33 15.85 -7.38 0.35
N PHE A 34 16.62 -6.67 1.22
CA PHE A 34 16.63 -6.91 2.67
C PHE A 34 16.43 -5.65 3.54
N ALA A 35 16.30 -4.47 2.93
CA ALA A 35 16.07 -3.22 3.64
C ALA A 35 15.06 -2.33 2.92
N ASP A 36 14.28 -1.60 3.71
CA ASP A 36 13.34 -0.58 3.24
C ASP A 36 13.85 0.83 3.58
N ILE A 37 13.46 1.79 2.76
CA ILE A 37 13.69 3.21 3.06
C ILE A 37 12.56 3.70 3.95
N ALA A 38 12.90 4.22 5.14
CA ALA A 38 11.92 4.78 6.05
C ALA A 38 11.10 5.90 5.38
N GLY A 39 9.79 5.89 5.63
CA GLY A 39 8.87 6.83 5.00
C GLY A 39 8.39 6.44 3.60
N GLN A 40 8.87 5.34 3.02
CA GLN A 40 8.37 4.77 1.76
C GLN A 40 7.38 3.62 2.00
N ARG A 41 6.46 3.78 2.94
CA ARG A 41 5.39 2.80 3.16
C ARG A 41 4.06 3.32 2.64
N SER A 42 3.22 2.42 2.16
CA SER A 42 1.81 2.76 1.94
C SER A 42 1.09 2.92 3.28
N ASN A 43 0.13 3.83 3.33
CA ASN A 43 -0.72 4.05 4.48
C ASN A 43 -2.17 3.68 4.13
N GLN A 44 -2.94 3.25 5.12
CA GLN A 44 -4.36 2.97 4.92
C GLN A 44 -5.19 4.20 5.24
N LEU A 45 -6.13 4.53 4.34
CA LEU A 45 -7.13 5.57 4.55
C LEU A 45 -8.49 4.93 4.76
N VAL A 46 -9.27 5.53 5.65
CA VAL A 46 -10.63 5.10 5.97
C VAL A 46 -11.56 6.32 5.98
N GLY A 47 -12.75 6.14 5.43
CA GLY A 47 -13.80 7.15 5.46
C GLY A 47 -15.18 6.55 5.68
N TYR A 48 -16.08 7.35 6.22
CA TYR A 48 -17.50 7.06 6.29
C TYR A 48 -18.22 7.88 5.23
N GLY A 49 -19.00 7.22 4.37
CA GLY A 49 -19.69 7.87 3.27
C GLY A 49 -21.11 7.37 3.04
N LEU A 50 -21.75 7.94 2.04
CA LEU A 50 -23.07 7.54 1.57
C LEU A 50 -23.00 7.15 0.09
N VAL A 51 -23.63 6.04 -0.24
CA VAL A 51 -23.90 5.65 -1.63
C VAL A 51 -25.37 5.95 -1.91
N VAL A 52 -25.63 6.66 -3.00
CA VAL A 52 -26.97 7.08 -3.44
C VAL A 52 -27.32 6.47 -4.80
N GLY A 53 -28.57 6.53 -5.21
CA GLY A 53 -29.02 6.04 -6.51
C GLY A 53 -29.23 4.52 -6.57
N LEU A 54 -29.40 3.86 -5.42
CA LEU A 54 -29.68 2.43 -5.34
C LEU A 54 -31.16 2.14 -5.67
N ASP A 55 -31.40 1.11 -6.50
CA ASP A 55 -32.75 0.71 -6.92
C ASP A 55 -33.42 -0.19 -5.86
N GLY A 56 -33.86 0.43 -4.77
CA GLY A 56 -34.55 -0.26 -3.66
C GLY A 56 -33.65 -1.24 -2.85
N THR A 57 -32.36 -1.32 -3.15
CA THR A 57 -31.42 -2.26 -2.54
C THR A 57 -30.57 -1.64 -1.42
N GLY A 58 -30.77 -0.36 -1.15
CA GLY A 58 -30.09 0.38 -0.07
C GLY A 58 -30.56 -0.01 1.32
N ASP A 59 -30.11 0.75 2.30
CA ASP A 59 -30.44 0.52 3.71
C ASP A 59 -31.92 0.74 3.99
N GLN A 60 -32.47 -0.08 4.86
CA GLN A 60 -33.79 0.14 5.44
C GLN A 60 -33.64 1.12 6.61
N THR A 61 -33.87 2.40 6.36
CA THR A 61 -33.61 3.48 7.32
C THR A 61 -34.37 3.36 8.64
N THR A 62 -35.42 2.56 8.69
CA THR A 62 -36.12 2.20 9.95
C THR A 62 -35.30 1.30 10.86
N GLN A 63 -34.40 0.48 10.30
CA GLN A 63 -33.48 -0.42 11.02
C GLN A 63 -32.06 0.16 11.15
N THR A 64 -31.71 1.12 10.29
CA THR A 64 -30.41 1.80 10.25
C THR A 64 -30.60 3.32 10.40
N PRO A 65 -30.95 3.82 11.61
CA PRO A 65 -31.26 5.23 11.83
C PRO A 65 -30.08 6.17 11.54
N PHE A 66 -28.83 5.68 11.68
CA PHE A 66 -27.64 6.43 11.34
C PHE A 66 -27.55 6.78 9.85
N THR A 67 -28.06 5.93 8.95
CA THR A 67 -28.10 6.22 7.51
C THR A 67 -29.04 7.40 7.23
N LEU A 68 -30.23 7.42 7.83
CA LEU A 68 -31.16 8.53 7.69
C LEU A 68 -30.55 9.83 8.24
N GLN A 69 -29.94 9.79 9.43
CA GLN A 69 -29.30 10.95 10.03
C GLN A 69 -28.20 11.53 9.15
N SER A 70 -27.37 10.66 8.56
CA SER A 70 -26.31 11.09 7.66
C SER A 70 -26.83 11.73 6.37
N VAL A 71 -27.92 11.19 5.81
CA VAL A 71 -28.60 11.80 4.65
C VAL A 71 -29.12 13.19 5.00
N LEU A 72 -29.80 13.33 6.15
CA LEU A 72 -30.35 14.61 6.60
C LEU A 72 -29.23 15.66 6.82
N GLN A 73 -28.11 15.25 7.42
CA GLN A 73 -26.94 16.14 7.60
C GLN A 73 -26.35 16.56 6.26
N MET A 74 -26.18 15.62 5.33
CA MET A 74 -25.65 15.92 3.99
C MET A 74 -26.55 16.91 3.24
N ILE A 75 -27.87 16.71 3.25
CA ILE A 75 -28.84 17.59 2.59
C ILE A 75 -28.83 18.97 3.27
N GLY A 76 -28.69 19.02 4.60
CA GLY A 76 -28.57 20.25 5.36
C GLY A 76 -27.34 21.07 4.97
N VAL A 77 -26.17 20.42 4.77
CA VAL A 77 -24.94 21.07 4.27
C VAL A 77 -25.14 21.64 2.85
N LEU A 78 -25.99 20.99 2.04
CA LEU A 78 -26.34 21.46 0.70
C LEU A 78 -27.43 22.58 0.71
N GLY A 79 -27.83 23.05 1.89
CA GLY A 79 -28.75 24.18 2.05
C GLY A 79 -30.23 23.81 2.01
N VAL A 80 -30.57 22.52 2.04
CA VAL A 80 -31.97 22.07 2.08
C VAL A 80 -32.39 21.80 3.53
N THR A 81 -33.38 22.53 4.03
CA THR A 81 -33.92 22.31 5.36
C THR A 81 -35.16 21.41 5.27
N ILE A 82 -35.10 20.26 5.93
CA ILE A 82 -36.25 19.37 6.06
C ILE A 82 -36.97 19.70 7.38
N PRO A 83 -38.27 20.04 7.37
CA PRO A 83 -39.02 20.28 8.60
C PRO A 83 -39.01 19.03 9.50
N GLN A 84 -38.67 19.20 10.77
CA GLN A 84 -38.81 18.16 11.77
C GLN A 84 -40.31 17.95 12.08
N GLY A 85 -40.86 16.82 11.65
CA GLY A 85 -42.30 16.48 11.92
C GLY A 85 -42.96 15.60 10.87
N GLY A 86 -42.32 15.34 9.76
CA GLY A 86 -42.80 14.37 8.75
C GLY A 86 -42.47 12.95 9.19
N GLY A 87 -43.47 12.07 9.18
CA GLY A 87 -43.43 10.68 9.59
C GLY A 87 -42.18 9.88 9.20
N GLN A 88 -42.11 8.61 9.56
CA GLN A 88 -40.95 7.74 9.32
C GLN A 88 -40.58 7.72 7.82
N THR A 89 -39.60 8.57 7.42
CA THR A 89 -39.10 8.59 6.05
C THR A 89 -38.34 7.32 5.81
N GLN A 90 -38.90 6.41 5.06
CA GLN A 90 -38.22 5.16 4.68
C GLN A 90 -37.50 5.36 3.35
N LEU A 91 -36.17 5.48 3.41
CA LEU A 91 -35.32 5.49 2.22
C LEU A 91 -34.84 4.06 1.96
N ARG A 92 -34.78 3.68 0.69
CA ARG A 92 -34.18 2.40 0.23
C ARG A 92 -33.23 2.59 -0.93
N ASN A 93 -33.02 3.84 -1.32
CA ASN A 93 -32.12 4.22 -2.43
C ASN A 93 -30.75 4.71 -1.96
N THR A 94 -30.48 4.63 -0.66
CA THR A 94 -29.24 5.12 -0.06
C THR A 94 -28.67 4.08 0.89
N ALA A 95 -27.36 3.98 0.99
CA ALA A 95 -26.67 3.10 1.94
C ALA A 95 -25.50 3.83 2.61
N ALA A 96 -25.36 3.62 3.91
CA ALA A 96 -24.16 4.03 4.63
C ALA A 96 -23.02 3.04 4.36
N VAL A 97 -21.85 3.57 4.05
CA VAL A 97 -20.70 2.77 3.62
C VAL A 97 -19.41 3.15 4.33
N MET A 98 -18.54 2.17 4.51
CA MET A 98 -17.13 2.37 4.79
C MET A 98 -16.38 2.44 3.47
N VAL A 99 -15.52 3.43 3.36
CA VAL A 99 -14.63 3.61 2.21
C VAL A 99 -13.21 3.40 2.68
N THR A 100 -12.47 2.55 1.99
CA THR A 100 -11.06 2.29 2.28
C THR A 100 -10.22 2.54 1.04
N ALA A 101 -9.02 3.04 1.23
CA ALA A 101 -8.05 3.24 0.16
C ALA A 101 -6.64 2.96 0.67
N GLU A 102 -5.77 2.51 -0.22
CA GLU A 102 -4.35 2.48 0.01
C GLU A 102 -3.73 3.77 -0.50
N PHE A 103 -3.09 4.52 0.40
CA PHE A 103 -2.36 5.72 0.08
C PHE A 103 -0.92 5.34 -0.28
N PRO A 104 -0.50 5.44 -1.55
CA PRO A 104 0.82 5.01 -1.97
C PRO A 104 1.92 5.86 -1.31
N ALA A 105 3.09 5.25 -1.14
CA ALA A 105 4.28 5.99 -0.76
C ALA A 105 4.56 7.12 -1.78
N LEU A 106 5.00 8.27 -1.29
CA LEU A 106 5.37 9.44 -2.12
C LEU A 106 4.24 10.01 -2.99
N ALA A 107 3.00 9.68 -2.68
CA ALA A 107 1.85 10.21 -3.41
C ALA A 107 1.74 11.73 -3.27
N ARG A 108 1.32 12.38 -4.35
CA ARG A 108 1.22 13.85 -4.45
C ARG A 108 -0.22 14.31 -4.58
N PRO A 109 -0.54 15.51 -4.12
CA PRO A 109 -1.85 16.12 -4.37
C PRO A 109 -2.20 16.13 -5.86
N GLY A 110 -3.47 15.83 -6.17
CA GLY A 110 -3.98 15.69 -7.53
C GLY A 110 -3.83 14.29 -8.13
N GLN A 111 -3.14 13.36 -7.47
CA GLN A 111 -3.04 11.97 -7.90
C GLN A 111 -4.32 11.20 -7.55
N GLN A 112 -4.75 10.32 -8.46
CA GLN A 112 -5.91 9.44 -8.24
C GLN A 112 -5.47 8.08 -7.68
N ILE A 113 -6.30 7.55 -6.78
CA ILE A 113 -6.14 6.22 -6.16
C ILE A 113 -7.45 5.44 -6.25
N ASP A 114 -7.35 4.14 -6.27
CA ASP A 114 -8.51 3.26 -6.20
C ASP A 114 -9.09 3.24 -4.80
N ILE A 115 -10.42 3.21 -4.71
CA ILE A 115 -11.11 3.08 -3.43
C ILE A 115 -12.01 1.87 -3.42
N THR A 116 -12.14 1.26 -2.25
CA THR A 116 -13.06 0.16 -1.99
C THR A 116 -14.18 0.66 -1.09
N VAL A 117 -15.41 0.30 -1.43
CA VAL A 117 -16.63 0.75 -0.75
C VAL A 117 -17.38 -0.48 -0.25
N SER A 118 -17.71 -0.52 1.03
CA SER A 118 -18.40 -1.64 1.67
C SER A 118 -19.57 -1.14 2.52
N SER A 119 -20.74 -1.78 2.41
CA SER A 119 -21.92 -1.41 3.18
C SER A 119 -21.71 -1.63 4.68
N LEU A 120 -22.11 -0.65 5.48
CA LEU A 120 -22.13 -0.72 6.96
C LEU A 120 -23.50 -1.09 7.50
N GLY A 121 -24.53 -0.85 6.71
CA GLY A 121 -25.92 -1.11 7.08
C GLY A 121 -26.41 -2.46 6.58
N ASN A 122 -27.68 -2.51 6.25
CA ASN A 122 -28.38 -3.70 5.76
C ASN A 122 -28.69 -3.64 4.25
N ALA A 123 -27.97 -2.83 3.50
CA ALA A 123 -28.08 -2.77 2.04
C ALA A 123 -27.79 -4.14 1.42
N THR A 124 -28.66 -4.60 0.55
CA THR A 124 -28.56 -5.91 -0.11
C THR A 124 -27.69 -5.85 -1.35
N SER A 125 -27.53 -4.67 -1.97
CA SER A 125 -26.65 -4.44 -3.12
C SER A 125 -26.32 -2.96 -3.24
N LEU A 126 -25.07 -2.67 -3.59
CA LEU A 126 -24.59 -1.33 -3.94
C LEU A 126 -24.50 -1.11 -5.46
N LYS A 127 -24.98 -2.06 -6.26
CA LYS A 127 -24.88 -2.02 -7.72
C LYS A 127 -25.64 -0.82 -8.29
N GLY A 128 -24.97 -0.10 -9.19
CA GLY A 128 -25.50 1.11 -9.83
C GLY A 128 -25.48 2.36 -8.96
N GLY A 129 -25.03 2.24 -7.72
CA GLY A 129 -24.91 3.38 -6.81
C GLY A 129 -23.71 4.25 -7.10
N THR A 130 -23.81 5.50 -6.65
CA THR A 130 -22.76 6.51 -6.69
C THR A 130 -22.35 6.89 -5.28
N LEU A 131 -21.06 6.83 -4.98
CA LEU A 131 -20.50 7.33 -3.73
C LEU A 131 -20.48 8.86 -3.76
N VAL A 132 -21.09 9.47 -2.76
CA VAL A 132 -21.04 10.92 -2.52
C VAL A 132 -19.65 11.28 -1.99
N MET A 133 -19.21 12.51 -2.23
CA MET A 133 -17.93 13.02 -1.76
C MET A 133 -17.69 12.68 -0.28
N THR A 134 -16.65 11.91 -0.04
CA THR A 134 -16.34 11.29 1.25
C THR A 134 -14.89 11.58 1.64
N PRO A 135 -14.64 12.23 2.78
CA PRO A 135 -13.28 12.46 3.26
C PRO A 135 -12.65 11.16 3.75
N LEU A 136 -11.44 10.87 3.28
CA LEU A 136 -10.65 9.71 3.67
C LEU A 136 -9.54 10.15 4.63
N LYS A 137 -9.53 9.56 5.82
CA LYS A 137 -8.64 9.90 6.93
C LYS A 137 -7.60 8.80 7.14
N ALA A 138 -6.40 9.21 7.52
CA ALA A 138 -5.37 8.30 8.01
C ALA A 138 -5.51 8.06 9.54
N ALA A 139 -4.60 7.27 10.09
CA ALA A 139 -4.61 6.92 11.52
C ALA A 139 -4.42 8.13 12.46
N ASP A 140 -3.85 9.23 11.97
CA ASP A 140 -3.70 10.51 12.68
C ASP A 140 -5.00 11.35 12.70
N GLY A 141 -6.07 10.86 12.06
CA GLY A 141 -7.36 11.54 11.96
C GLY A 141 -7.42 12.67 10.92
N GLN A 142 -6.31 12.98 10.24
CA GLN A 142 -6.29 13.98 9.19
C GLN A 142 -6.84 13.47 7.87
N VAL A 143 -7.46 14.35 7.08
CA VAL A 143 -7.97 14.04 5.75
C VAL A 143 -6.82 14.16 4.74
N TYR A 144 -6.55 13.09 4.00
CA TYR A 144 -5.52 13.03 2.96
C TYR A 144 -6.07 12.90 1.55
N ALA A 145 -7.26 12.31 1.41
CA ALA A 145 -7.90 12.15 0.11
C ALA A 145 -9.42 12.33 0.21
N GLN A 146 -10.06 12.54 -0.93
CA GLN A 146 -11.51 12.55 -1.06
C GLN A 146 -11.94 11.47 -2.03
N GLY A 147 -12.94 10.66 -1.63
CA GLY A 147 -13.50 9.60 -2.43
C GLY A 147 -14.84 9.99 -3.03
N GLN A 148 -15.02 9.75 -4.35
CA GLN A 148 -16.27 9.97 -5.06
C GLN A 148 -16.34 9.13 -6.33
N GLY A 149 -17.53 8.76 -6.79
CA GLY A 149 -17.70 8.15 -8.09
C GLY A 149 -18.69 6.99 -8.14
N ASN A 150 -18.83 6.40 -9.32
CA ASN A 150 -19.75 5.30 -9.56
C ASN A 150 -19.11 3.96 -9.17
N LEU A 151 -19.87 3.14 -8.45
CA LEU A 151 -19.39 1.84 -7.98
C LEU A 151 -19.38 0.80 -9.11
N VAL A 152 -18.24 0.11 -9.25
CA VAL A 152 -18.13 -1.09 -10.05
C VAL A 152 -18.18 -2.31 -9.13
N ILE A 153 -19.19 -3.17 -9.32
CA ILE A 153 -19.38 -4.38 -8.54
C ILE A 153 -19.23 -5.58 -9.45
N GLY A 154 -18.27 -6.43 -9.12
CA GLY A 154 -18.05 -7.70 -9.78
C GLY A 154 -18.95 -8.79 -9.19
N GLY A 155 -20.19 -8.93 -9.68
CA GLY A 155 -21.08 -9.99 -9.23
C GLY A 155 -22.45 -9.93 -9.90
N ALA A 156 -23.16 -11.05 -9.91
CA ALA A 156 -24.51 -11.17 -10.41
C ALA A 156 -25.37 -11.94 -9.41
N ARG A 157 -26.61 -11.53 -9.27
CA ARG A 157 -27.65 -12.27 -8.57
C ARG A 157 -28.66 -12.74 -9.61
N ALA A 158 -28.80 -14.03 -9.78
CA ALA A 158 -29.82 -14.63 -10.63
C ALA A 158 -30.82 -15.36 -9.75
N ALA A 159 -32.09 -15.06 -9.91
CA ALA A 159 -33.19 -15.80 -9.29
C ALA A 159 -34.02 -16.44 -10.40
N THR A 160 -34.09 -17.78 -10.41
CA THR A 160 -34.93 -18.53 -11.33
C THR A 160 -35.65 -19.62 -10.55
N GLY A 161 -36.96 -19.63 -10.61
CA GLY A 161 -37.79 -20.75 -10.09
C GLY A 161 -37.66 -21.02 -8.59
N GLY A 162 -37.53 -19.98 -7.74
CA GLY A 162 -37.50 -20.11 -6.28
C GLY A 162 -36.11 -20.39 -5.69
N ALA A 163 -35.05 -20.56 -6.50
CA ALA A 163 -33.66 -20.65 -6.06
C ALA A 163 -32.92 -19.37 -6.42
N ALA A 164 -32.33 -18.69 -5.42
CA ALA A 164 -31.48 -17.52 -5.63
C ALA A 164 -30.01 -17.95 -5.56
N THR A 165 -29.30 -17.85 -6.68
CA THR A 165 -27.84 -18.04 -6.70
C THR A 165 -27.17 -16.68 -6.73
N SER A 166 -26.38 -16.37 -5.70
CA SER A 166 -25.58 -15.15 -5.63
C SER A 166 -24.13 -15.51 -5.91
N VAL A 167 -23.57 -14.92 -6.95
CA VAL A 167 -22.14 -15.03 -7.25
C VAL A 167 -21.50 -13.72 -6.83
N ASN A 168 -20.59 -13.77 -5.86
CA ASN A 168 -19.95 -12.64 -5.17
C ASN A 168 -20.88 -11.77 -4.29
N HIS A 169 -20.25 -11.04 -3.36
CA HIS A 169 -20.94 -10.10 -2.49
C HIS A 169 -21.30 -8.82 -3.26
N LEU A 170 -22.59 -8.47 -3.29
CA LEU A 170 -23.09 -7.27 -3.96
C LEU A 170 -23.05 -6.02 -3.07
N ASN A 171 -22.71 -6.18 -1.80
CA ASN A 171 -22.64 -5.12 -0.79
C ASN A 171 -21.23 -4.54 -0.62
N ALA A 172 -20.30 -4.90 -1.52
CA ALA A 172 -18.98 -4.29 -1.65
C ALA A 172 -18.65 -4.05 -3.12
N GLY A 173 -17.94 -2.97 -3.40
CA GLY A 173 -17.52 -2.58 -4.75
C GLY A 173 -16.26 -1.75 -4.75
N ARG A 174 -15.75 -1.46 -5.95
CA ARG A 174 -14.59 -0.59 -6.14
C ARG A 174 -14.95 0.59 -7.03
N ILE A 175 -14.23 1.68 -6.84
CA ILE A 175 -14.27 2.84 -7.72
C ILE A 175 -12.83 3.08 -8.19
N PRO A 176 -12.47 2.61 -9.39
CA PRO A 176 -11.13 2.84 -9.94
C PRO A 176 -10.88 4.33 -10.10
N GLY A 177 -9.75 4.83 -9.56
CA GLY A 177 -9.41 6.25 -9.57
C GLY A 177 -10.39 7.16 -8.82
N GLY A 178 -11.30 6.59 -8.01
CA GLY A 178 -12.33 7.34 -7.31
C GLY A 178 -11.85 8.13 -6.10
N GLY A 179 -10.63 7.95 -5.65
CA GLY A 179 -10.01 8.74 -4.58
C GLY A 179 -9.05 9.77 -5.16
N LEU A 180 -9.25 11.04 -4.82
CA LEU A 180 -8.36 12.14 -5.18
C LEU A 180 -7.52 12.53 -3.96
N ILE A 181 -6.21 12.51 -4.09
CA ILE A 181 -5.29 12.93 -3.03
C ILE A 181 -5.28 14.46 -2.94
N GLU A 182 -5.60 14.98 -1.76
CA GLU A 182 -5.63 16.41 -1.45
C GLU A 182 -4.37 16.87 -0.71
N ARG A 183 -3.77 15.99 0.08
CA ARG A 183 -2.61 16.31 0.91
C ARG A 183 -1.55 15.20 0.81
N ALA A 184 -0.30 15.62 0.63
CA ALA A 184 0.83 14.68 0.73
C ALA A 184 1.15 14.36 2.18
N VAL A 185 1.61 13.14 2.46
CA VAL A 185 2.26 12.82 3.74
C VAL A 185 3.64 13.49 3.74
N PRO A 186 4.06 14.15 4.84
CA PRO A 186 5.41 14.68 4.95
C PRO A 186 6.43 13.58 4.68
N SER A 187 7.28 13.79 3.67
CA SER A 187 8.29 12.81 3.28
C SER A 187 9.58 13.07 4.05
N LEU A 188 10.07 12.07 4.77
CA LEU A 188 11.41 12.05 5.36
C LEU A 188 12.53 12.10 4.31
N LEU A 189 12.17 11.94 3.03
CA LEU A 189 13.13 12.03 1.94
C LEU A 189 13.60 13.46 1.62
N ALA A 190 13.05 14.50 2.28
CA ALA A 190 13.51 15.88 2.11
C ALA A 190 14.78 16.20 2.92
N ASP A 191 15.11 15.39 3.92
CA ASP A 191 16.20 15.61 4.85
C ASP A 191 17.59 15.23 4.26
N GLU A 192 18.66 15.72 4.88
CA GLU A 192 20.04 15.38 4.53
C GLU A 192 20.36 13.90 4.75
N PHE A 193 19.61 13.24 5.65
CA PHE A 193 19.75 11.84 5.96
C PHE A 193 18.49 11.09 5.56
N VAL A 194 18.68 9.91 4.99
CA VAL A 194 17.62 8.93 4.74
C VAL A 194 17.90 7.73 5.63
N GLN A 195 16.87 7.29 6.33
CA GLN A 195 16.95 6.13 7.18
C GLN A 195 16.66 4.87 6.35
N LEU A 196 17.53 3.87 6.46
CA LEU A 196 17.33 2.51 5.97
C LEU A 196 16.98 1.61 7.14
N ASP A 197 15.91 0.85 7.03
CA ASP A 197 15.46 -0.11 8.02
C ASP A 197 15.63 -1.53 7.48
N LEU A 198 16.49 -2.34 8.10
CA LEU A 198 16.66 -3.75 7.77
C LEU A 198 15.41 -4.54 8.13
N HIS A 199 14.99 -5.47 7.29
CA HIS A 199 13.85 -6.36 7.57
C HIS A 199 14.08 -7.20 8.83
N ARG A 200 15.32 -7.56 9.12
CA ARG A 200 15.73 -8.33 10.29
C ARG A 200 16.83 -7.60 11.05
N ALA A 201 16.74 -7.57 12.37
CA ALA A 201 17.79 -7.00 13.20
C ALA A 201 19.02 -7.93 13.20
N ASP A 202 20.13 -7.45 12.65
CA ASP A 202 21.39 -8.18 12.55
C ASP A 202 22.57 -7.20 12.54
N PHE A 203 23.43 -7.26 13.56
CA PHE A 203 24.59 -6.39 13.68
C PHE A 203 25.65 -6.67 12.63
N ALA A 204 25.84 -7.94 12.21
CA ALA A 204 26.83 -8.29 11.21
C ALA A 204 26.42 -7.78 9.84
N LEU A 205 25.17 -8.00 9.44
CA LEU A 205 24.59 -7.48 8.20
C LEU A 205 24.60 -5.94 8.20
N MET A 206 24.28 -5.30 9.33
CA MET A 206 24.33 -3.85 9.49
C MET A 206 25.73 -3.30 9.23
N GLN A 207 26.74 -3.92 9.81
CA GLN A 207 28.14 -3.52 9.60
C GLN A 207 28.57 -3.68 8.15
N GLN A 208 28.28 -4.83 7.55
CA GLN A 208 28.60 -5.11 6.14
C GLN A 208 27.91 -4.12 5.20
N THR A 209 26.65 -3.78 5.49
CA THR A 209 25.89 -2.78 4.72
C THR A 209 26.53 -1.39 4.84
N ALA A 210 26.87 -0.97 6.05
CA ALA A 210 27.53 0.32 6.27
C ALA A 210 28.91 0.40 5.57
N GLU A 211 29.67 -0.68 5.61
CA GLU A 211 30.97 -0.77 4.90
C GLU A 211 30.81 -0.76 3.37
N ALA A 212 29.82 -1.48 2.84
CA ALA A 212 29.53 -1.49 1.40
C ALA A 212 29.16 -0.08 0.91
N ILE A 213 28.28 0.61 1.65
CA ILE A 213 27.88 2.00 1.36
C ILE A 213 29.10 2.92 1.48
N GLY A 214 29.92 2.77 2.53
CA GLY A 214 31.13 3.56 2.74
C GLY A 214 32.16 3.38 1.62
N ARG A 215 32.35 2.16 1.11
CA ARG A 215 33.23 1.87 -0.05
C ARG A 215 32.72 2.52 -1.34
N ARG A 216 31.41 2.56 -1.55
CA ARG A 216 30.83 3.05 -2.81
C ARG A 216 30.66 4.56 -2.84
N PHE A 217 30.25 5.17 -1.72
CA PHE A 217 29.83 6.57 -1.64
C PHE A 217 30.74 7.44 -0.76
N GLY A 218 31.69 6.84 -0.08
CA GLY A 218 32.64 7.54 0.80
C GLY A 218 32.45 7.20 2.28
N LEU A 219 33.51 7.26 3.03
CA LEU A 219 33.51 7.01 4.48
C LEU A 219 32.63 8.06 5.19
N GLY A 220 31.85 7.61 6.17
CA GLY A 220 30.94 8.48 6.94
C GLY A 220 29.61 8.78 6.25
N THR A 221 29.35 8.22 5.07
CA THR A 221 28.02 8.32 4.41
C THR A 221 26.97 7.48 5.13
N ALA A 222 27.35 6.33 5.68
CA ALA A 222 26.48 5.41 6.40
C ALA A 222 26.79 5.45 7.89
N LEU A 223 25.80 5.70 8.72
CA LEU A 223 25.90 5.83 10.17
C LEU A 223 24.93 4.83 10.82
N PRO A 224 25.40 3.65 11.24
CA PRO A 224 24.58 2.69 11.98
C PRO A 224 24.08 3.32 13.27
N VAL A 225 22.75 3.20 13.51
CA VAL A 225 22.12 3.65 14.75
C VAL A 225 21.94 2.47 15.70
N ASP A 226 21.45 1.35 15.18
CA ASP A 226 21.25 0.10 15.91
C ASP A 226 21.37 -1.12 14.95
N ALA A 227 20.95 -2.31 15.40
CA ALA A 227 20.99 -3.53 14.60
C ALA A 227 20.03 -3.55 13.39
N ARG A 228 19.13 -2.57 13.30
CA ARG A 228 18.07 -2.52 12.29
C ARG A 228 18.09 -1.23 11.48
N THR A 229 18.54 -0.15 12.06
CA THR A 229 18.41 1.22 11.54
C THR A 229 19.74 1.80 11.14
N LEU A 230 19.86 2.27 9.91
CA LEU A 230 21.02 2.91 9.33
C LEU A 230 20.65 4.28 8.76
N ASN A 231 21.31 5.33 9.21
CA ASN A 231 21.20 6.65 8.61
C ASN A 231 22.20 6.81 7.47
N VAL A 232 21.72 7.13 6.29
CA VAL A 232 22.55 7.36 5.10
C VAL A 232 22.48 8.83 4.71
N ARG A 233 23.63 9.49 4.65
CA ARG A 233 23.73 10.86 4.16
C ARG A 233 23.52 10.88 2.66
N VAL A 234 22.56 11.69 2.18
CA VAL A 234 22.17 11.78 0.77
C VAL A 234 22.37 13.19 0.23
N PRO A 235 22.67 13.35 -1.08
CA PRO A 235 22.73 14.66 -1.69
C PRO A 235 21.42 15.43 -1.55
N VAL A 236 21.51 16.73 -1.27
CA VAL A 236 20.31 17.60 -1.16
C VAL A 236 19.75 17.93 -2.54
N GLU A 237 20.60 17.97 -3.56
CA GLU A 237 20.21 18.30 -4.93
C GLU A 237 19.32 17.19 -5.52
N PRO A 238 18.08 17.47 -6.00
CA PRO A 238 17.10 16.46 -6.38
C PRO A 238 17.57 15.47 -7.45
N LEU A 239 18.26 15.96 -8.47
CA LEU A 239 18.75 15.11 -9.56
C LEU A 239 19.83 14.12 -9.09
N ARG A 240 20.77 14.60 -8.31
CA ARG A 240 21.83 13.75 -7.72
C ARG A 240 21.26 12.79 -6.70
N ARG A 241 20.25 13.25 -5.94
CA ARG A 241 19.56 12.42 -4.94
C ARG A 241 18.90 11.21 -5.57
N THR A 242 18.15 11.39 -6.65
CA THR A 242 17.48 10.26 -7.34
C THR A 242 18.50 9.25 -7.86
N ALA A 243 19.57 9.70 -8.49
CA ALA A 243 20.65 8.83 -8.96
C ALA A 243 21.37 8.11 -7.80
N PHE A 244 21.60 8.82 -6.69
CA PHE A 244 22.19 8.24 -5.49
C PHE A 244 21.28 7.17 -4.88
N MET A 245 19.98 7.44 -4.73
CA MET A 245 19.01 6.48 -4.19
C MET A 245 18.89 5.22 -5.05
N ALA A 246 18.88 5.36 -6.37
CA ALA A 246 18.89 4.22 -7.26
C ALA A 246 20.16 3.37 -7.10
N ALA A 247 21.33 4.02 -7.06
CA ALA A 247 22.60 3.33 -6.85
C ALA A 247 22.73 2.69 -5.45
N LEU A 248 22.09 3.28 -4.43
CA LEU A 248 22.03 2.76 -3.07
C LEU A 248 21.19 1.49 -3.01
N GLN A 249 19.99 1.51 -3.61
CA GLN A 249 19.07 0.36 -3.62
C GLN A 249 19.64 -0.84 -4.40
N ASP A 250 20.39 -0.59 -5.46
CA ASP A 250 21.02 -1.64 -6.29
C ASP A 250 22.44 -2.05 -5.81
N LEU A 251 22.89 -1.53 -4.67
CA LEU A 251 24.19 -1.89 -4.12
C LEU A 251 24.18 -3.31 -3.55
N ASP A 252 25.12 -4.11 -4.03
CA ASP A 252 25.31 -5.49 -3.57
C ASP A 252 26.04 -5.53 -2.22
N VAL A 253 25.50 -6.28 -1.27
CA VAL A 253 26.09 -6.56 0.04
C VAL A 253 26.38 -8.05 0.14
N GLN A 254 27.62 -8.40 0.43
CA GLN A 254 28.01 -9.78 0.66
C GLN A 254 27.51 -10.23 2.04
N MET A 255 26.61 -11.19 2.07
CA MET A 255 26.21 -11.86 3.31
C MET A 255 27.22 -12.99 3.60
N VAL A 256 27.85 -12.94 4.74
CA VAL A 256 28.76 -13.98 5.23
C VAL A 256 28.07 -14.83 6.28
#